data_b10c3328362abd0bcf4616c3782f0670
#
_entry.id   b10c3328362abd0bcf4616c3782f0670
#
_cell.length_a   1.000
_cell.length_b   1.000
_cell.length_c   1.000
_cell.angle_alpha   90.00
_cell.angle_beta   90.00
_cell.angle_gamma   90.00
#
_symmetry.space_group_name_H-M   'P 1'
#
loop_
_entity.id
_entity.type
_entity.pdbx_description
1 polymer ?
#
loop_
_entity_poly.entity_id
_entity_poly.type
_entity_poly.pdbx_seq_one_letter_code
_entity_poly.pdbx_strand_id
1 'polypeptide(L)'
;MKIGKLPEPVLIRSVLKQVKHRREEVLVGPAVGQDCAALEVGEDEVLVMSTDPITGTAKDLGHHSIHITANDLAAAGADPVGVMLTVMLPDTVEEPEIRKIMQDAEETCEKLHMEILGGHTEITNVVKQPLIS
;
A
#
# COMPACT_ATOMS: atom_id res chain seq x y z
N MET A 1 -8.99 13.54 17.44
CA MET A 1 -9.65 12.58 16.51
C MET A 1 -9.51 11.18 17.09
N LYS A 2 -10.43 10.27 16.80
CA LYS A 2 -10.32 8.86 17.25
C LYS A 2 -9.35 8.10 16.36
N ILE A 3 -8.74 7.04 16.90
CA ILE A 3 -7.90 6.10 16.13
C ILE A 3 -8.75 5.44 15.04
N GLY A 4 -8.21 5.29 13.85
CA GLY A 4 -8.85 4.67 12.68
C GLY A 4 -8.91 5.59 11.46
N LYS A 5 -9.72 5.22 10.47
CA LYS A 5 -9.92 6.05 9.27
C LYS A 5 -10.49 7.43 9.63
N LEU A 6 -10.09 8.45 8.88
CA LEU A 6 -10.65 9.80 9.04
C LEU A 6 -12.17 9.77 8.76
N PRO A 7 -12.99 10.50 9.55
CA PRO A 7 -14.39 10.72 9.17
C PRO A 7 -14.47 11.38 7.79
N GLU A 8 -15.38 10.90 6.96
CA GLU A 8 -15.53 11.37 5.57
C GLU A 8 -15.59 12.90 5.41
N PRO A 9 -16.36 13.67 6.22
CA PRO A 9 -16.35 15.13 6.09
C PRO A 9 -14.99 15.76 6.38
N VAL A 10 -14.16 15.14 7.22
CA VAL A 10 -12.79 15.59 7.51
C VAL A 10 -11.87 15.25 6.35
N LEU A 11 -11.96 14.01 5.82
CA LEU A 11 -11.23 13.59 4.63
C LEU A 11 -11.47 14.55 3.46
N ILE A 12 -12.73 14.87 3.17
CA ILE A 12 -13.08 15.76 2.06
C ILE A 12 -12.47 17.16 2.26
N ARG A 13 -12.71 17.81 3.40
CA ARG A 13 -12.30 19.22 3.58
C ARG A 13 -10.80 19.40 3.82
N SER A 14 -10.16 18.44 4.48
CA SER A 14 -8.77 18.60 4.95
C SER A 14 -7.73 17.86 4.10
N VAL A 15 -8.15 16.91 3.28
CA VAL A 15 -7.28 16.16 2.39
C VAL A 15 -7.68 16.38 0.93
N LEU A 16 -8.84 15.89 0.51
CA LEU A 16 -9.21 15.87 -0.91
C LEU A 16 -9.31 17.29 -1.51
N LYS A 17 -9.84 18.27 -0.77
CA LYS A 17 -9.90 19.68 -1.22
C LYS A 17 -8.53 20.37 -1.34
N GLN A 18 -7.46 19.77 -0.79
CA GLN A 18 -6.11 20.31 -0.92
C GLN A 18 -5.42 19.80 -2.20
N VAL A 19 -5.88 18.68 -2.75
CA VAL A 19 -5.35 18.10 -4.00
C VAL A 19 -5.99 18.83 -5.18
N LYS A 20 -5.32 19.87 -5.68
CA LYS A 20 -5.86 20.77 -6.72
C LYS A 20 -5.21 20.57 -8.09
N HIS A 21 -3.93 20.23 -8.11
CA HIS A 21 -3.22 20.01 -9.37
C HIS A 21 -3.76 18.75 -10.05
N ARG A 22 -3.92 18.84 -11.37
CA ARG A 22 -4.42 17.73 -12.20
C ARG A 22 -3.51 17.57 -13.42
N ARG A 23 -3.40 16.33 -13.85
CA ARG A 23 -2.74 15.96 -15.09
C ARG A 23 -3.74 15.17 -15.94
N GLU A 24 -3.62 15.29 -17.26
CA GLU A 24 -4.53 14.63 -18.19
C GLU A 24 -4.38 13.11 -18.21
N GLU A 25 -3.19 12.61 -17.89
CA GLU A 25 -2.92 11.18 -17.84
C GLU A 25 -3.59 10.48 -16.63
N VAL A 26 -4.07 11.24 -15.64
CA VAL A 26 -4.74 10.67 -14.46
C VAL A 26 -6.22 10.47 -14.75
N LEU A 27 -6.60 9.25 -15.09
CA LEU A 27 -7.97 8.86 -15.43
C LEU A 27 -8.84 8.75 -14.16
N VAL A 28 -8.29 8.15 -13.09
CA VAL A 28 -8.94 8.00 -11.79
C VAL A 28 -8.00 8.56 -10.73
N GLY A 29 -8.43 9.61 -10.06
CA GLY A 29 -7.69 10.26 -8.98
C GLY A 29 -8.38 10.12 -7.62
N PRO A 30 -7.87 10.79 -6.56
CA PRO A 30 -8.34 10.63 -5.20
C PRO A 30 -9.78 11.10 -5.03
N ALA A 31 -10.62 10.22 -4.47
CA ALA A 31 -12.02 10.49 -4.14
C ALA A 31 -12.44 9.67 -2.91
N VAL A 32 -13.63 9.95 -2.38
CA VAL A 32 -14.23 9.13 -1.32
C VAL A 32 -14.60 7.75 -1.90
N GLY A 33 -14.18 6.68 -1.22
CA GLY A 33 -14.44 5.30 -1.67
C GLY A 33 -13.60 4.86 -2.86
N GLN A 34 -12.56 5.62 -3.21
CA GLN A 34 -11.63 5.28 -4.29
C GLN A 34 -10.32 4.78 -3.68
N ASP A 35 -10.09 3.48 -3.76
CA ASP A 35 -8.90 2.81 -3.20
C ASP A 35 -7.75 2.72 -4.20
N CYS A 36 -8.04 2.78 -5.51
CA CYS A 36 -7.04 2.73 -6.57
C CYS A 36 -6.97 4.04 -7.37
N ALA A 37 -5.78 4.36 -7.85
CA ALA A 37 -5.57 5.34 -8.92
C ALA A 37 -5.42 4.62 -10.26
N ALA A 38 -5.79 5.29 -11.36
CA ALA A 38 -5.58 4.79 -12.72
C ALA A 38 -4.94 5.87 -13.60
N LEU A 39 -3.90 5.49 -14.32
CA LEU A 39 -3.15 6.36 -15.21
C LEU A 39 -3.09 5.76 -16.61
N GLU A 40 -3.30 6.59 -17.62
CA GLU A 40 -3.01 6.24 -19.00
C GLU A 40 -1.48 6.19 -19.21
N VAL A 41 -0.97 5.08 -19.73
CA VAL A 41 0.48 4.88 -19.97
C VAL A 41 0.83 4.60 -21.42
N GLY A 42 -0.16 4.36 -22.27
CA GLY A 42 -0.03 4.09 -23.69
C GLY A 42 -1.37 4.00 -24.38
N GLU A 43 -1.37 3.74 -25.69
CA GLU A 43 -2.61 3.47 -26.43
C GLU A 43 -3.25 2.19 -25.87
N ASP A 44 -4.48 2.32 -25.36
CA ASP A 44 -5.28 1.23 -24.79
C ASP A 44 -4.69 0.55 -23.51
N GLU A 45 -3.72 1.20 -22.84
CA GLU A 45 -3.10 0.67 -21.62
C GLU A 45 -3.30 1.60 -20.41
N VAL A 46 -3.67 1.02 -19.28
CA VAL A 46 -3.91 1.72 -18.02
C VAL A 46 -3.09 1.08 -16.91
N LEU A 47 -2.30 1.89 -16.19
CA LEU A 47 -1.65 1.49 -14.95
C LEU A 47 -2.59 1.75 -13.77
N VAL A 48 -2.92 0.71 -13.03
CA VAL A 48 -3.70 0.80 -11.79
C VAL A 48 -2.78 0.66 -10.58
N MET A 49 -2.90 1.57 -9.61
CA MET A 49 -2.07 1.59 -8.41
C MET A 49 -2.92 1.74 -7.15
N SER A 50 -2.53 1.04 -6.10
CA SER A 50 -3.09 1.15 -4.75
C SER A 50 -1.99 1.16 -3.70
N THR A 51 -2.27 1.68 -2.52
CA THR A 51 -1.38 1.61 -1.35
C THR A 51 -2.17 1.65 -0.06
N ASP A 52 -1.92 0.68 0.82
CA ASP A 52 -2.51 0.61 2.16
C ASP A 52 -1.45 0.31 3.23
N PRO A 53 -1.39 1.08 4.31
CA PRO A 53 -0.53 0.75 5.45
C PRO A 53 -1.20 -0.33 6.31
N ILE A 54 -0.47 -1.41 6.60
CA ILE A 54 -0.93 -2.50 7.46
C ILE A 54 -0.60 -2.18 8.91
N THR A 55 -1.58 -1.68 9.64
CA THR A 55 -1.44 -1.20 11.02
C THR A 55 -2.13 -2.09 12.07
N GLY A 56 -2.98 -3.02 11.65
CA GLY A 56 -3.84 -3.82 12.52
C GLY A 56 -3.18 -5.04 13.15
N THR A 57 -2.06 -5.51 12.63
CA THR A 57 -1.36 -6.70 13.11
C THR A 57 0.14 -6.61 12.85
N ALA A 58 0.94 -7.20 13.74
CA ALA A 58 2.36 -7.49 13.49
C ALA A 58 2.56 -8.96 13.09
N LYS A 59 1.57 -9.83 13.39
CA LYS A 59 1.62 -11.24 13.01
C LYS A 59 1.28 -11.40 11.54
N ASP A 60 2.08 -12.21 10.84
CA ASP A 60 1.92 -12.52 9.41
C ASP A 60 1.86 -11.24 8.53
N LEU A 61 2.60 -10.19 8.96
CA LEU A 61 2.55 -8.86 8.38
C LEU A 61 2.92 -8.88 6.89
N GLY A 62 3.97 -9.61 6.50
CA GLY A 62 4.38 -9.75 5.11
C GLY A 62 3.26 -10.34 4.24
N HIS A 63 2.63 -11.42 4.72
CA HIS A 63 1.50 -12.04 4.03
C HIS A 63 0.31 -11.09 3.86
N HIS A 64 -0.10 -10.41 4.95
CA HIS A 64 -1.26 -9.51 4.92
C HIS A 64 -1.02 -8.29 4.03
N SER A 65 0.19 -7.72 4.02
CA SER A 65 0.49 -6.54 3.21
C SER A 65 0.29 -6.82 1.71
N ILE A 66 0.73 -7.97 1.23
CA ILE A 66 0.57 -8.34 -0.17
C ILE A 66 -0.90 -8.63 -0.51
N HIS A 67 -1.59 -9.45 0.30
CA HIS A 67 -2.98 -9.80 0.01
C HIS A 67 -3.94 -8.63 0.04
N ILE A 68 -3.81 -7.71 1.01
CA ILE A 68 -4.70 -6.56 1.13
C ILE A 68 -4.55 -5.66 -0.09
N THR A 69 -3.33 -5.32 -0.47
CA THR A 69 -3.08 -4.48 -1.64
C THR A 69 -3.49 -5.17 -2.95
N ALA A 70 -3.23 -6.47 -3.09
CA ALA A 70 -3.66 -7.24 -4.27
C ALA A 70 -5.20 -7.31 -4.39
N ASN A 71 -5.93 -7.36 -3.27
CA ASN A 71 -7.39 -7.33 -3.29
C ASN A 71 -7.96 -6.03 -3.85
N ASP A 72 -7.34 -4.89 -3.57
CA ASP A 72 -7.77 -3.60 -4.13
C ASP A 72 -7.58 -3.56 -5.65
N LEU A 73 -6.43 -4.06 -6.14
CA LEU A 73 -6.19 -4.18 -7.58
C LEU A 73 -7.18 -5.13 -8.25
N ALA A 74 -7.43 -6.28 -7.63
CA ALA A 74 -8.42 -7.25 -8.12
C ALA A 74 -9.84 -6.66 -8.15
N ALA A 75 -10.23 -5.90 -7.12
CA ALA A 75 -11.51 -5.20 -7.08
C ALA A 75 -11.64 -4.13 -8.18
N ALA A 76 -10.53 -3.53 -8.58
CA ALA A 76 -10.45 -2.60 -9.72
C ALA A 76 -10.40 -3.30 -11.09
N GLY A 77 -10.35 -4.65 -11.13
CA GLY A 77 -10.25 -5.42 -12.36
C GLY A 77 -8.86 -5.45 -12.97
N ALA A 78 -7.82 -5.14 -12.20
CA ALA A 78 -6.43 -5.15 -12.65
C ALA A 78 -5.72 -6.45 -12.24
N ASP A 79 -4.81 -6.92 -13.09
CA ASP A 79 -3.89 -8.00 -12.76
C ASP A 79 -2.67 -7.42 -12.02
N PRO A 80 -2.40 -7.86 -10.77
CA PRO A 80 -1.25 -7.37 -10.03
C PRO A 80 0.06 -7.90 -10.62
N VAL A 81 1.01 -7.00 -10.90
CA VAL A 81 2.33 -7.34 -11.46
C VAL A 81 3.42 -7.30 -10.38
N GLY A 82 3.33 -6.35 -9.46
CA GLY A 82 4.36 -6.22 -8.44
C GLY A 82 4.06 -5.15 -7.40
N VAL A 83 4.92 -5.08 -6.39
CA VAL A 83 4.79 -4.17 -5.26
C VAL A 83 6.07 -3.39 -4.97
N MET A 84 5.90 -2.15 -4.53
CA MET A 84 6.94 -1.35 -3.87
C MET A 84 6.61 -1.32 -2.38
N LEU A 85 7.53 -1.81 -1.52
CA LEU A 85 7.26 -1.93 -0.08
C LEU A 85 7.99 -0.84 0.72
N THR A 86 7.24 -0.10 1.52
CA THR A 86 7.82 0.73 2.60
C THR A 86 7.70 -0.04 3.91
N VAL A 87 8.85 -0.50 4.45
CA VAL A 87 8.94 -1.29 5.68
C VAL A 87 9.50 -0.43 6.79
N MET A 88 8.68 -0.06 7.77
CA MET A 88 9.07 0.71 8.94
C MET A 88 9.13 -0.20 10.17
N LEU A 89 10.26 -0.20 10.85
CA LEU A 89 10.59 -1.12 11.91
C LEU A 89 10.92 -0.37 13.21
N PRO A 90 10.44 -0.81 14.39
CA PRO A 90 10.86 -0.24 15.65
C PRO A 90 12.32 -0.57 15.96
N ASP A 91 12.95 0.20 16.83
CA ASP A 91 14.33 -0.02 17.29
C ASP A 91 14.52 -1.30 18.12
N THR A 92 13.45 -1.95 18.50
CA THR A 92 13.43 -3.24 19.21
C THR A 92 13.38 -4.45 18.30
N VAL A 93 13.26 -4.26 16.97
CA VAL A 93 13.17 -5.36 16.01
C VAL A 93 14.52 -6.11 15.93
N GLU A 94 14.45 -7.42 15.75
CA GLU A 94 15.62 -8.27 15.51
C GLU A 94 15.67 -8.74 14.04
N GLU A 95 16.89 -8.98 13.53
CA GLU A 95 17.09 -9.40 12.12
C GLU A 95 16.27 -10.65 11.72
N PRO A 96 16.10 -11.71 12.58
CA PRO A 96 15.26 -12.85 12.24
C PRO A 96 13.79 -12.47 11.97
N GLU A 97 13.27 -11.48 12.68
CA GLU A 97 11.90 -10.97 12.48
C GLU A 97 11.77 -10.26 11.12
N ILE A 98 12.74 -9.41 10.80
CA ILE A 98 12.80 -8.72 9.50
C ILE A 98 12.83 -9.75 8.36
N ARG A 99 13.70 -10.76 8.49
CA ARG A 99 13.83 -11.83 7.52
C ARG A 99 12.52 -12.61 7.34
N LYS A 100 11.84 -12.94 8.43
CA LYS A 100 10.56 -13.64 8.40
C LYS A 100 9.48 -12.81 7.68
N ILE A 101 9.37 -11.53 7.99
CA ILE A 101 8.43 -10.61 7.32
C ILE A 101 8.66 -10.60 5.80
N MET A 102 9.92 -10.46 5.37
CA MET A 102 10.24 -10.41 3.95
C MET A 102 10.05 -11.75 3.25
N GLN A 103 10.34 -12.86 3.91
CA GLN A 103 10.07 -14.21 3.38
C GLN A 103 8.57 -14.44 3.18
N ASP A 104 7.73 -14.04 4.15
CA ASP A 104 6.27 -14.16 4.04
C ASP A 104 5.69 -13.30 2.91
N ALA A 105 6.24 -12.10 2.72
CA ALA A 105 5.87 -11.23 1.61
C ALA A 105 6.26 -11.87 0.26
N GLU A 106 7.50 -12.36 0.12
CA GLU A 106 7.99 -12.99 -1.10
C GLU A 106 7.20 -14.26 -1.45
N GLU A 107 6.99 -15.18 -0.48
CA GLU A 107 6.19 -16.39 -0.70
C GLU A 107 4.75 -16.07 -1.13
N THR A 108 4.21 -14.94 -0.67
CA THR A 108 2.87 -14.50 -1.05
C THR A 108 2.87 -13.91 -2.46
N CYS A 109 3.86 -13.11 -2.79
CA CYS A 109 4.06 -12.59 -4.14
C CYS A 109 4.20 -13.73 -5.16
N GLU A 110 5.03 -14.75 -4.87
CA GLU A 110 5.20 -15.91 -5.73
C GLU A 110 3.86 -16.61 -6.03
N LYS A 111 3.03 -16.84 -4.99
CA LYS A 111 1.69 -17.46 -5.14
C LYS A 111 0.73 -16.64 -5.99
N LEU A 112 0.86 -15.33 -5.97
CA LEU A 112 0.02 -14.39 -6.73
C LEU A 112 0.65 -13.98 -8.07
N HIS A 113 1.79 -14.56 -8.45
CA HIS A 113 2.55 -14.19 -9.65
C HIS A 113 2.94 -12.71 -9.70
N MET A 114 3.26 -12.14 -8.54
CA MET A 114 3.74 -10.78 -8.36
C MET A 114 5.23 -10.76 -8.07
N GLU A 115 5.87 -9.60 -8.23
CA GLU A 115 7.28 -9.37 -7.89
C GLU A 115 7.43 -8.23 -6.88
N ILE A 116 8.36 -8.38 -5.90
CA ILE A 116 8.80 -7.25 -5.08
C ILE A 116 9.78 -6.41 -5.90
N LEU A 117 9.30 -5.30 -6.45
CA LEU A 117 10.05 -4.41 -7.36
C LEU A 117 11.10 -3.56 -6.64
N GLY A 118 10.97 -3.40 -5.32
CA GLY A 118 11.84 -2.59 -4.50
C GLY A 118 11.11 -1.90 -3.35
N GLY A 119 11.64 -0.79 -2.89
CA GLY A 119 11.01 -0.01 -1.82
C GLY A 119 12.01 0.63 -0.88
N HIS A 120 11.59 0.82 0.37
CA HIS A 120 12.39 1.43 1.43
C HIS A 120 12.25 0.65 2.73
N THR A 121 13.35 0.45 3.45
CA THR A 121 13.34 -0.19 4.76
C THR A 121 14.13 0.66 5.74
N GLU A 122 13.52 1.01 6.88
CA GLU A 122 14.20 1.80 7.91
C GLU A 122 13.82 1.38 9.33
N ILE A 123 14.74 1.59 10.27
CA ILE A 123 14.48 1.51 11.71
C ILE A 123 14.16 2.90 12.23
N THR A 124 13.03 3.05 12.93
CA THR A 124 12.55 4.35 13.38
C THR A 124 11.81 4.25 14.71
N ASN A 125 11.87 5.31 15.51
CA ASN A 125 11.10 5.41 16.77
C ASN A 125 9.66 5.91 16.57
N VAL A 126 9.26 6.16 15.33
CA VAL A 126 7.91 6.64 14.98
C VAL A 126 6.87 5.52 15.06
N VAL A 127 7.30 4.26 14.86
CA VAL A 127 6.45 3.08 14.98
C VAL A 127 6.79 2.28 16.24
N LYS A 128 5.79 1.61 16.83
CA LYS A 128 5.95 0.75 18.00
C LYS A 128 5.99 -0.73 17.68
N GLN A 129 5.64 -1.08 16.46
CA GLN A 129 5.67 -2.42 15.89
C GLN A 129 5.96 -2.29 14.40
N PRO A 130 6.42 -3.35 13.72
CA PRO A 130 6.59 -3.35 12.27
C PRO A 130 5.33 -2.87 11.54
N LEU A 131 5.52 -2.08 10.48
CA LEU A 131 4.49 -1.57 9.59
C LEU A 131 4.99 -1.71 8.16
N ILE A 132 4.11 -2.16 7.27
CA ILE A 132 4.34 -2.20 5.82
C ILE A 132 3.24 -1.40 5.13
N SER A 133 3.67 -0.61 4.16
CA SER A 133 2.79 0.05 3.18
C SER A 133 3.35 -0.16 1.79
#